data_abf610f330f287ee35a6403506a5598d
#
_entry.id   abf610f330f287ee35a6403506a5598d
#
_cell.length_a   1.000
_cell.length_b   1.000
_cell.length_c   1.000
_cell.angle_alpha   90.00
_cell.angle_beta   90.00
_cell.angle_gamma   90.00
#
_symmetry.space_group_name_H-M   'P 1'
#
loop_
_entity.id
_entity.type
_entity.pdbx_description
1 polymer ?
#
loop_
_entity_poly.entity_id
_entity_poly.type
_entity_poly.pdbx_seq_one_letter_code
_entity_poly.pdbx_strand_id
1 'polypeptide(L)'
;MLKSLFIQNYALIDTLDIRFEPGFSVITGETGAGKSIILGAIGLLLGQRADSKSIKNGMSKCIIEAVFDLSAYGMQEFFERNDLEFDGKECIVRREITASGKSRAFINDTPAPVSQLKELGEMLIDVHSQHQNLLLNKENFQLNVIDILAGDKDELQQYKRLYTAYKQSEKALQQARQAAEQARTEEDYITFQLEQLENAALKTGEQEDLEQEAETLTHAEEIKQALYQAENLLDNEQNGIVNVLKETTHLLDNIGKVYPDGNELASRMESCYIELKDLAGEIAGRTEQVEFNPERLEYVNERLNTIYDLQQKHRVDTLEDLLRIEEEYREKLNAITHSDEHIQALQRQCDQALESMKKQAGRLTSLRQKAASVVERQMKEKLIPLGIPNVQFKVELTPKEVPDETGTDKINFLFSANKNGQLQPISQVASGGEIARVMLSLKAMISGAVKLPTIIFDEIDTGVSGSIAEKMAHIMQEMGALNRQV
;
A
#
# COMPACT_ATOMS: atom_id res chain seq x y z
N MET A 1 27.20 -13.73 23.30
CA MET A 1 27.20 -14.59 24.51
C MET A 1 26.89 -13.75 25.73
N LEU A 2 26.14 -14.26 26.69
CA LEU A 2 25.84 -13.57 27.96
C LEU A 2 27.12 -13.54 28.82
N LYS A 3 27.63 -12.35 29.15
CA LYS A 3 28.82 -12.16 29.98
C LYS A 3 28.49 -12.04 31.47
N SER A 4 27.46 -11.25 31.76
CA SER A 4 27.02 -11.06 33.13
C SER A 4 25.52 -10.81 33.21
N LEU A 5 24.96 -11.15 34.39
CA LEU A 5 23.56 -10.89 34.75
C LEU A 5 23.52 -10.25 36.13
N PHE A 6 23.06 -9.03 36.20
CA PHE A 6 22.82 -8.30 37.42
C PHE A 6 21.33 -8.21 37.71
N ILE A 7 20.93 -8.56 38.94
CA ILE A 7 19.55 -8.51 39.39
C ILE A 7 19.50 -7.77 40.72
N GLN A 8 18.63 -6.78 40.86
CA GLN A 8 18.42 -6.03 42.09
C GLN A 8 16.94 -5.92 42.42
N ASN A 9 16.60 -6.24 43.68
CA ASN A 9 15.24 -6.13 44.24
C ASN A 9 14.18 -6.92 43.45
N TYR A 10 14.51 -8.11 42.98
CA TYR A 10 13.60 -8.96 42.22
C TYR A 10 13.18 -10.19 43.00
N ALA A 11 11.89 -10.38 43.20
CA ALA A 11 11.30 -11.48 43.98
C ALA A 11 11.95 -11.61 45.36
N LEU A 12 12.73 -12.66 45.60
CA LEU A 12 13.45 -12.91 46.85
C LEU A 12 14.91 -12.41 46.84
N ILE A 13 15.38 -11.91 45.70
CA ILE A 13 16.78 -11.48 45.49
C ILE A 13 16.92 -10.01 45.90
N ASP A 14 17.84 -9.70 46.81
CA ASP A 14 18.27 -8.33 47.08
C ASP A 14 19.20 -7.83 46.02
N THR A 15 20.31 -8.52 45.80
CA THR A 15 21.31 -8.22 44.79
C THR A 15 21.99 -9.53 44.41
N LEU A 16 22.12 -9.75 43.10
CA LEU A 16 22.78 -10.89 42.51
C LEU A 16 23.60 -10.39 41.32
N ASP A 17 24.88 -10.75 41.26
CA ASP A 17 25.77 -10.50 40.15
C ASP A 17 26.42 -11.81 39.73
N ILE A 18 26.11 -12.31 38.55
CA ILE A 18 26.62 -13.58 38.02
C ILE A 18 27.43 -13.28 36.76
N ARG A 19 28.62 -13.84 36.71
CA ARG A 19 29.44 -13.86 35.47
C ARG A 19 29.36 -15.23 34.86
N PHE A 20 29.27 -15.25 33.56
CA PHE A 20 29.16 -16.46 32.76
C PHE A 20 30.38 -16.59 31.85
N GLU A 21 30.92 -17.77 31.76
CA GLU A 21 32.01 -18.11 30.86
C GLU A 21 31.45 -18.71 29.56
N PRO A 22 32.20 -18.61 28.44
CA PRO A 22 31.87 -19.34 27.21
C PRO A 22 31.82 -20.86 27.44
N GLY A 23 31.01 -21.57 26.65
CA GLY A 23 30.90 -23.01 26.74
C GLY A 23 29.73 -23.47 27.57
N PHE A 24 29.90 -24.56 28.32
CA PHE A 24 28.85 -25.18 29.07
C PHE A 24 28.91 -24.80 30.57
N SER A 25 27.83 -24.25 31.09
CA SER A 25 27.69 -23.85 32.50
C SER A 25 26.45 -24.51 33.13
N VAL A 26 26.56 -24.93 34.38
CA VAL A 26 25.44 -25.51 35.12
C VAL A 26 25.12 -24.69 36.34
N ILE A 27 23.85 -24.28 36.47
CA ILE A 27 23.33 -23.58 37.63
C ILE A 27 22.62 -24.63 38.52
N THR A 28 23.20 -24.97 39.65
CA THR A 28 22.61 -25.91 40.61
C THR A 28 21.99 -25.19 41.79
N GLY A 29 20.97 -25.77 42.39
CA GLY A 29 20.30 -25.23 43.57
C GLY A 29 19.06 -26.05 43.91
N GLU A 30 18.57 -25.91 45.16
CA GLU A 30 17.33 -26.55 45.60
C GLU A 30 16.13 -26.08 44.75
N THR A 31 15.17 -26.99 44.53
CA THR A 31 13.97 -26.73 43.73
C THR A 31 13.12 -25.62 44.37
N GLY A 32 12.76 -24.61 43.58
CA GLY A 32 11.66 -23.67 43.84
C GLY A 32 12.02 -22.21 44.01
N ALA A 33 13.16 -21.80 44.58
CA ALA A 33 13.35 -20.38 44.90
C ALA A 33 14.37 -19.63 44.05
N GLY A 34 15.50 -20.24 43.66
CA GLY A 34 16.60 -19.51 42.98
C GLY A 34 16.55 -19.58 41.43
N LYS A 35 16.45 -20.79 40.89
CA LYS A 35 16.55 -21.02 39.43
C LYS A 35 15.42 -20.36 38.65
N SER A 36 14.17 -20.55 39.06
CA SER A 36 13.00 -19.97 38.42
C SER A 36 12.98 -18.43 38.49
N ILE A 37 13.57 -17.84 39.55
CA ILE A 37 13.69 -16.40 39.69
C ILE A 37 14.71 -15.84 38.66
N ILE A 38 15.86 -16.50 38.49
CA ILE A 38 16.85 -16.12 37.46
C ILE A 38 16.24 -16.21 36.07
N LEU A 39 15.51 -17.29 35.75
CA LEU A 39 14.82 -17.44 34.47
C LEU A 39 13.72 -16.39 34.25
N GLY A 40 12.97 -16.06 35.32
CA GLY A 40 12.00 -14.99 35.28
C GLY A 40 12.65 -13.62 34.99
N ALA A 41 13.80 -13.34 35.60
CA ALA A 41 14.57 -12.13 35.34
C ALA A 41 15.07 -12.06 33.88
N ILE A 42 15.62 -13.17 33.35
CA ILE A 42 16.00 -13.29 31.94
C ILE A 42 14.78 -13.10 31.05
N GLY A 43 13.63 -13.70 31.37
CA GLY A 43 12.39 -13.50 30.62
C GLY A 43 11.96 -12.04 30.55
N LEU A 44 12.16 -11.23 31.57
CA LEU A 44 11.92 -9.79 31.57
C LEU A 44 12.89 -9.04 30.62
N LEU A 45 14.15 -9.44 30.56
CA LEU A 45 15.12 -8.91 29.56
C LEU A 45 14.76 -9.31 28.14
N LEU A 46 14.11 -10.47 27.93
CA LEU A 46 13.60 -10.94 26.65
C LEU A 46 12.23 -10.31 26.29
N GLY A 47 11.81 -9.26 26.98
CA GLY A 47 10.60 -8.53 26.65
C GLY A 47 9.29 -9.12 27.18
N GLN A 48 9.32 -10.09 28.11
CA GLN A 48 8.11 -10.58 28.76
C GLN A 48 7.40 -9.47 29.55
N ARG A 49 6.10 -9.64 29.78
CA ARG A 49 5.28 -8.69 30.51
C ARG A 49 5.77 -8.59 31.98
N ALA A 50 6.04 -7.37 32.42
CA ALA A 50 6.42 -7.10 33.77
C ALA A 50 5.19 -7.10 34.70
N ASP A 51 5.30 -7.75 35.86
CA ASP A 51 4.33 -7.66 36.96
C ASP A 51 4.99 -6.93 38.14
N SER A 52 4.34 -5.91 38.68
CA SER A 52 4.81 -5.19 39.87
C SER A 52 4.94 -6.10 41.10
N LYS A 53 4.21 -7.22 41.16
CA LYS A 53 4.34 -8.25 42.18
C LYS A 53 5.71 -8.96 42.21
N SER A 54 6.46 -8.86 41.10
CA SER A 54 7.81 -9.42 41.00
C SER A 54 8.88 -8.58 41.73
N ILE A 55 8.53 -7.37 42.17
CA ILE A 55 9.43 -6.51 42.94
C ILE A 55 9.48 -7.04 44.40
N LYS A 56 10.67 -7.07 45.00
CA LYS A 56 10.84 -7.45 46.37
C LYS A 56 10.01 -6.55 47.29
N ASN A 57 9.32 -7.16 48.25
CA ASN A 57 8.45 -6.44 49.19
C ASN A 57 9.20 -5.31 49.90
N GLY A 58 8.59 -4.12 49.94
CA GLY A 58 9.17 -2.92 50.58
C GLY A 58 10.12 -2.13 49.67
N MET A 59 10.39 -2.58 48.44
CA MET A 59 11.25 -1.87 47.48
C MET A 59 10.44 -1.09 46.45
N SER A 60 10.93 0.08 46.06
CA SER A 60 10.27 0.96 45.10
C SER A 60 10.58 0.62 43.64
N LYS A 61 11.69 -0.08 43.40
CA LYS A 61 12.23 -0.35 42.06
C LYS A 61 12.98 -1.69 42.02
N CYS A 62 12.80 -2.41 40.91
CA CYS A 62 13.60 -3.58 40.52
C CYS A 62 14.42 -3.22 39.30
N ILE A 63 15.68 -3.69 39.22
CA ILE A 63 16.58 -3.55 38.09
C ILE A 63 17.10 -4.92 37.70
N ILE A 64 17.04 -5.21 36.39
CA ILE A 64 17.65 -6.39 35.78
C ILE A 64 18.50 -5.91 34.63
N GLU A 65 19.76 -6.29 34.56
CA GLU A 65 20.70 -5.90 33.54
C GLU A 65 21.54 -7.10 33.11
N ALA A 66 21.78 -7.19 31.79
CA ALA A 66 22.63 -8.22 31.23
C ALA A 66 23.60 -7.60 30.23
N VAL A 67 24.83 -8.08 30.25
CA VAL A 67 25.87 -7.70 29.28
C VAL A 67 26.12 -8.87 28.34
N PHE A 68 26.05 -8.58 27.03
CA PHE A 68 26.27 -9.56 25.98
C PHE A 68 27.52 -9.21 25.16
N ASP A 69 28.34 -10.21 24.85
CA ASP A 69 29.37 -10.10 23.82
C ASP A 69 28.76 -10.51 22.46
N LEU A 70 28.72 -9.58 21.53
CA LEU A 70 28.12 -9.74 20.20
C LEU A 70 29.15 -9.73 19.07
N SER A 71 30.44 -9.66 19.36
CA SER A 71 31.53 -9.53 18.39
C SER A 71 31.52 -10.58 17.25
N ALA A 72 30.98 -11.79 17.52
CA ALA A 72 30.92 -12.89 16.55
C ALA A 72 29.58 -13.06 15.83
N TYR A 73 28.58 -12.18 16.05
CA TYR A 73 27.19 -12.46 15.69
C TYR A 73 26.61 -11.57 14.56
N GLY A 74 27.33 -10.54 14.13
CA GLY A 74 26.92 -9.71 12.96
C GLY A 74 25.60 -8.97 13.18
N MET A 75 25.40 -8.36 14.34
CA MET A 75 24.15 -7.71 14.75
C MET A 75 24.01 -6.25 14.27
N GLN A 76 24.98 -5.75 13.50
CA GLN A 76 25.05 -4.35 13.06
C GLN A 76 23.74 -3.86 12.43
N GLU A 77 23.16 -4.65 11.53
CA GLU A 77 21.93 -4.31 10.82
C GLU A 77 20.74 -4.06 11.77
N PHE A 78 20.64 -4.82 12.87
CA PHE A 78 19.59 -4.62 13.87
C PHE A 78 19.72 -3.25 14.54
N PHE A 79 20.93 -2.88 14.95
CA PHE A 79 21.18 -1.62 15.66
C PHE A 79 20.98 -0.41 14.75
N GLU A 80 21.46 -0.47 13.50
CA GLU A 80 21.28 0.58 12.50
C GLU A 80 19.78 0.79 12.15
N ARG A 81 19.05 -0.30 11.93
CA ARG A 81 17.60 -0.22 11.61
C ARG A 81 16.76 0.38 12.74
N ASN A 82 17.19 0.18 13.99
CA ASN A 82 16.47 0.64 15.18
C ASN A 82 17.03 1.95 15.76
N ASP A 83 17.98 2.59 15.08
CA ASP A 83 18.63 3.83 15.53
C ASP A 83 19.24 3.71 16.96
N LEU A 84 19.94 2.57 17.19
CA LEU A 84 20.59 2.25 18.45
C LEU A 84 22.12 2.28 18.29
N GLU A 85 22.80 2.85 19.28
CA GLU A 85 24.28 2.84 19.31
C GLU A 85 24.82 1.43 19.55
N PHE A 86 25.85 1.03 18.80
CA PHE A 86 26.52 -0.24 18.94
C PHE A 86 27.98 -0.15 18.51
N ASP A 87 28.90 -0.50 19.38
CA ASP A 87 30.36 -0.47 19.13
C ASP A 87 30.90 -1.72 18.42
N GLY A 88 30.02 -2.65 18.04
CA GLY A 88 30.37 -3.92 17.40
C GLY A 88 30.83 -5.02 18.36
N LYS A 89 30.87 -4.79 19.66
CA LYS A 89 31.37 -5.76 20.65
C LYS A 89 30.37 -6.10 21.74
N GLU A 90 30.02 -5.13 22.55
CA GLU A 90 29.19 -5.35 23.74
C GLU A 90 27.81 -4.72 23.57
N CYS A 91 26.80 -5.37 24.14
CA CYS A 91 25.45 -4.85 24.25
C CYS A 91 24.96 -5.01 25.69
N ILE A 92 24.53 -3.90 26.27
CA ILE A 92 23.92 -3.86 27.60
C ILE A 92 22.41 -3.81 27.43
N VAL A 93 21.71 -4.75 28.02
CA VAL A 93 20.25 -4.80 28.05
C VAL A 93 19.78 -4.63 29.48
N ARG A 94 18.98 -3.57 29.75
CA ARG A 94 18.48 -3.26 31.10
C ARG A 94 16.98 -3.11 31.11
N ARG A 95 16.36 -3.68 32.15
CA ARG A 95 14.94 -3.53 32.45
C ARG A 95 14.74 -2.97 33.83
N GLU A 96 13.92 -1.93 33.94
CA GLU A 96 13.55 -1.31 35.21
C GLU A 96 12.05 -1.39 35.41
N ILE A 97 11.63 -1.85 36.62
CA ILE A 97 10.22 -1.98 36.99
C ILE A 97 10.02 -1.23 38.28
N THR A 98 9.02 -0.37 38.36
CA THR A 98 8.68 0.38 39.60
C THR A 98 7.45 -0.19 40.28
N ALA A 99 7.32 0.02 41.58
CA ALA A 99 6.16 -0.39 42.36
C ALA A 99 4.83 0.22 41.86
N SER A 100 4.91 1.37 41.14
CA SER A 100 3.76 1.98 40.47
C SER A 100 3.33 1.28 39.16
N GLY A 101 3.97 0.15 38.79
CA GLY A 101 3.67 -0.62 37.59
C GLY A 101 4.31 -0.07 36.29
N LYS A 102 5.10 1.01 36.38
CA LYS A 102 5.84 1.51 35.20
C LYS A 102 7.03 0.60 34.94
N SER A 103 7.20 0.23 33.66
CA SER A 103 8.32 -0.58 33.17
C SER A 103 9.06 0.16 32.07
N ARG A 104 10.40 0.24 32.17
CA ARG A 104 11.29 0.86 31.20
C ARG A 104 12.32 -0.16 30.73
N ALA A 105 12.66 -0.11 29.44
CA ALA A 105 13.72 -0.92 28.88
C ALA A 105 14.79 -0.01 28.25
N PHE A 106 16.03 -0.48 28.28
CA PHE A 106 17.18 0.22 27.72
C PHE A 106 18.08 -0.77 26.98
N ILE A 107 18.59 -0.34 25.84
CA ILE A 107 19.60 -1.02 25.04
C ILE A 107 20.77 -0.06 24.89
N ASN A 108 21.96 -0.41 25.37
CA ASN A 108 23.13 0.47 25.43
C ASN A 108 22.80 1.86 25.99
N ASP A 109 22.14 1.89 27.16
CA ASP A 109 21.65 3.09 27.85
C ASP A 109 20.59 3.93 27.09
N THR A 110 20.28 3.60 25.84
CA THR A 110 19.20 4.24 25.07
C THR A 110 17.85 3.65 25.48
N PRO A 111 16.84 4.47 25.85
CA PRO A 111 15.50 3.99 26.13
C PRO A 111 14.91 3.31 24.88
N ALA A 112 14.45 2.08 25.02
CA ALA A 112 13.92 1.29 23.92
C ALA A 112 12.50 0.78 24.22
N PRO A 113 11.61 0.69 23.22
CA PRO A 113 10.31 0.04 23.38
C PRO A 113 10.48 -1.46 23.66
N VAL A 114 9.52 -2.05 24.36
CA VAL A 114 9.55 -3.49 24.73
C VAL A 114 9.55 -4.39 23.48
N SER A 115 8.99 -3.93 22.38
CA SER A 115 9.01 -4.65 21.09
C SER A 115 10.44 -4.82 20.54
N GLN A 116 11.26 -3.76 20.56
CA GLN A 116 12.67 -3.84 20.18
C GLN A 116 13.47 -4.73 21.14
N LEU A 117 13.19 -4.61 22.44
CA LEU A 117 13.80 -5.48 23.44
C LEU A 117 13.49 -6.96 23.19
N LYS A 118 12.23 -7.27 22.83
CA LYS A 118 11.82 -8.62 22.51
C LYS A 118 12.50 -9.15 21.24
N GLU A 119 12.55 -8.35 20.19
CA GLU A 119 13.23 -8.71 18.94
C GLU A 119 14.72 -9.00 19.18
N LEU A 120 15.41 -8.11 19.89
CA LEU A 120 16.82 -8.32 20.27
C LEU A 120 16.98 -9.57 21.15
N GLY A 121 16.11 -9.74 22.14
CA GLY A 121 16.15 -10.87 23.06
C GLY A 121 16.03 -12.21 22.35
N GLU A 122 15.15 -12.34 21.37
CA GLU A 122 14.99 -13.55 20.56
C GLU A 122 16.26 -13.90 19.73
N MET A 123 17.09 -12.90 19.41
CA MET A 123 18.38 -13.10 18.75
C MET A 123 19.53 -13.40 19.73
N LEU A 124 19.40 -13.06 21.01
CA LEU A 124 20.45 -13.19 22.03
C LEU A 124 20.37 -14.48 22.82
N ILE A 125 19.18 -14.86 23.28
CA ILE A 125 18.98 -15.99 24.18
C ILE A 125 17.83 -16.85 23.70
N ASP A 126 18.08 -18.14 23.62
CA ASP A 126 17.04 -19.17 23.45
C ASP A 126 16.83 -19.91 24.77
N VAL A 127 15.70 -19.69 25.43
CA VAL A 127 15.37 -20.34 26.68
C VAL A 127 14.50 -21.55 26.41
N HIS A 128 14.91 -22.74 26.84
CA HIS A 128 14.13 -23.96 26.74
C HIS A 128 13.61 -24.38 28.13
N SER A 129 12.31 -24.25 28.35
CA SER A 129 11.61 -24.66 29.58
C SER A 129 10.45 -25.59 29.26
N GLN A 130 9.90 -26.27 30.26
CA GLN A 130 8.71 -27.15 30.11
C GLN A 130 7.52 -26.44 29.43
N HIS A 131 7.37 -25.12 29.63
CA HIS A 131 6.31 -24.34 28.99
C HIS A 131 6.57 -24.01 27.50
N GLN A 132 7.81 -24.13 27.03
CA GLN A 132 8.18 -23.88 25.64
C GLN A 132 8.06 -25.10 24.71
N ASN A 133 7.67 -26.26 25.22
CA ASN A 133 7.24 -27.40 24.40
C ASN A 133 6.12 -27.01 23.39
N LEU A 134 5.42 -25.88 23.66
CA LEU A 134 4.46 -25.26 22.74
C LEU A 134 5.12 -24.72 21.44
N LEU A 135 6.44 -24.49 21.38
CA LEU A 135 7.11 -24.04 20.16
C LEU A 135 7.17 -25.16 19.10
N LEU A 136 7.31 -26.41 19.53
CA LEU A 136 7.23 -27.56 18.62
C LEU A 136 5.89 -27.66 17.90
N ASN A 137 4.84 -27.06 18.46
CA ASN A 137 3.50 -27.05 17.91
C ASN A 137 3.31 -25.94 16.86
N LYS A 138 4.23 -24.98 16.79
CA LYS A 138 4.16 -23.91 15.79
C LYS A 138 4.70 -24.40 14.48
N GLU A 139 3.86 -24.41 13.45
CA GLU A 139 4.22 -24.80 12.07
C GLU A 139 5.45 -24.02 11.59
N ASN A 140 5.53 -22.74 11.89
CA ASN A 140 6.67 -21.90 11.52
C ASN A 140 7.98 -22.35 12.17
N PHE A 141 7.95 -22.89 13.38
CA PHE A 141 9.15 -23.41 14.02
C PHE A 141 9.69 -24.66 13.30
N GLN A 142 8.80 -25.61 13.00
CA GLN A 142 9.19 -26.85 12.32
C GLN A 142 9.72 -26.57 10.90
N LEU A 143 9.06 -25.66 10.18
CA LEU A 143 9.51 -25.21 8.87
C LEU A 143 10.89 -24.55 8.95
N ASN A 144 11.10 -23.65 9.91
CA ASN A 144 12.39 -22.99 10.12
C ASN A 144 13.53 -23.95 10.44
N VAL A 145 13.27 -24.99 11.24
CA VAL A 145 14.26 -26.05 11.50
C VAL A 145 14.69 -26.74 10.21
N ILE A 146 13.76 -27.07 9.33
CA ILE A 146 14.06 -27.70 8.04
C ILE A 146 14.83 -26.73 7.11
N ASP A 147 14.41 -25.48 7.01
CA ASP A 147 15.06 -24.45 6.17
C ASP A 147 16.52 -24.20 6.64
N ILE A 148 16.73 -24.13 7.96
CA ILE A 148 18.09 -23.99 8.52
C ILE A 148 18.98 -25.17 8.10
N LEU A 149 18.48 -26.39 8.19
CA LEU A 149 19.24 -27.61 7.87
C LEU A 149 19.34 -27.86 6.37
N ALA A 150 18.41 -27.35 5.58
CA ALA A 150 18.49 -27.32 4.12
C ALA A 150 19.53 -26.34 3.61
N GLY A 151 19.87 -25.30 4.39
CA GLY A 151 20.75 -24.23 3.95
C GLY A 151 20.18 -23.39 2.80
N ASP A 152 18.86 -23.29 2.71
CA ASP A 152 18.11 -22.73 1.56
C ASP A 152 17.79 -21.25 1.70
N LYS A 153 18.53 -20.52 2.52
CA LYS A 153 18.31 -19.10 2.80
C LYS A 153 18.21 -18.24 1.54
N ASP A 154 19.05 -18.48 0.56
CA ASP A 154 19.08 -17.72 -0.69
C ASP A 154 17.87 -18.03 -1.56
N GLU A 155 17.51 -19.32 -1.65
CA GLU A 155 16.34 -19.78 -2.38
C GLU A 155 15.04 -19.28 -1.75
N LEU A 156 14.96 -19.24 -0.43
CA LEU A 156 13.82 -18.68 0.30
C LEU A 156 13.71 -17.16 0.07
N GLN A 157 14.83 -16.45 0.07
CA GLN A 157 14.85 -15.03 -0.22
C GLN A 157 14.41 -14.73 -1.66
N GLN A 158 14.88 -15.54 -2.62
CA GLN A 158 14.44 -15.44 -4.01
C GLN A 158 12.95 -15.75 -4.16
N TYR A 159 12.46 -16.77 -3.47
CA TYR A 159 11.02 -17.08 -3.44
C TYR A 159 10.19 -15.91 -2.91
N LYS A 160 10.59 -15.30 -1.79
CA LYS A 160 9.91 -14.12 -1.22
C LYS A 160 9.80 -12.96 -2.20
N ARG A 161 10.87 -12.69 -2.95
CA ARG A 161 10.85 -11.65 -3.99
C ARG A 161 9.84 -11.96 -5.10
N LEU A 162 9.83 -13.20 -5.58
CA LEU A 162 8.91 -13.66 -6.63
C LEU A 162 7.46 -13.70 -6.14
N TYR A 163 7.23 -14.11 -4.91
CA TYR A 163 5.91 -14.09 -4.29
C TYR A 163 5.36 -12.66 -4.15
N THR A 164 6.19 -11.72 -3.71
CA THR A 164 5.82 -10.30 -3.62
C THR A 164 5.50 -9.72 -5.00
N ALA A 165 6.30 -10.03 -6.02
CA ALA A 165 6.05 -9.60 -7.40
C ALA A 165 4.73 -10.18 -7.95
N TYR A 166 4.48 -11.47 -7.71
CA TYR A 166 3.21 -12.10 -8.07
C TYR A 166 2.02 -11.41 -7.39
N LYS A 167 2.08 -11.17 -6.08
CA LYS A 167 1.01 -10.50 -5.33
C LYS A 167 0.74 -9.07 -5.80
N GLN A 168 1.79 -8.34 -6.18
CA GLN A 168 1.65 -7.02 -6.78
C GLN A 168 0.96 -7.07 -8.15
N SER A 169 1.35 -8.02 -9.00
CA SER A 169 0.73 -8.22 -10.32
C SER A 169 -0.72 -8.68 -10.20
N GLU A 170 -1.04 -9.59 -9.28
CA GLU A 170 -2.40 -10.05 -8.98
C GLU A 170 -3.30 -8.89 -8.54
N LYS A 171 -2.81 -8.04 -7.64
CA LYS A 171 -3.54 -6.85 -7.16
C LYS A 171 -3.77 -5.85 -8.28
N ALA A 172 -2.75 -5.58 -9.11
CA ALA A 172 -2.88 -4.66 -10.24
C ALA A 172 -3.93 -5.15 -11.26
N LEU A 173 -3.91 -6.45 -11.59
CA LEU A 173 -4.89 -7.09 -12.46
C LEU A 173 -6.31 -6.98 -11.89
N GLN A 174 -6.49 -7.25 -10.59
CA GLN A 174 -7.79 -7.16 -9.95
C GLN A 174 -8.32 -5.73 -9.97
N GLN A 175 -7.48 -4.73 -9.69
CA GLN A 175 -7.86 -3.32 -9.75
C GLN A 175 -8.26 -2.89 -11.16
N ALA A 176 -7.48 -3.31 -12.18
CA ALA A 176 -7.81 -3.00 -13.56
C ALA A 176 -9.15 -3.63 -13.99
N ARG A 177 -9.43 -4.88 -13.60
CA ARG A 177 -10.72 -5.54 -13.87
C ARG A 177 -11.88 -4.83 -13.19
N GLN A 178 -11.75 -4.44 -11.93
CA GLN A 178 -12.80 -3.69 -11.23
C GLN A 178 -13.08 -2.32 -11.88
N ALA A 179 -12.01 -1.61 -12.26
CA ALA A 179 -12.16 -0.33 -12.96
C ALA A 179 -12.86 -0.49 -14.32
N ALA A 180 -12.50 -1.51 -15.10
CA ALA A 180 -13.14 -1.81 -16.38
C ALA A 180 -14.62 -2.22 -16.23
N GLU A 181 -14.97 -2.99 -15.19
CA GLU A 181 -16.35 -3.37 -14.91
C GLU A 181 -17.21 -2.16 -14.53
N GLN A 182 -16.67 -1.24 -13.72
CA GLN A 182 -17.35 0.03 -13.41
C GLN A 182 -17.53 0.89 -14.67
N ALA A 183 -16.49 1.01 -15.49
CA ALA A 183 -16.56 1.77 -16.73
C ALA A 183 -17.59 1.20 -17.72
N ARG A 184 -17.68 -0.13 -17.84
CA ARG A 184 -18.70 -0.80 -18.69
C ARG A 184 -20.14 -0.54 -18.26
N THR A 185 -20.40 -0.38 -16.96
CA THR A 185 -21.76 -0.04 -16.49
C THR A 185 -22.20 1.36 -16.94
N GLU A 186 -21.26 2.24 -17.21
CA GLU A 186 -21.50 3.60 -17.71
C GLU A 186 -21.44 3.71 -19.24
N GLU A 187 -20.94 2.69 -19.94
CA GLU A 187 -20.65 2.70 -21.38
C GLU A 187 -21.90 3.01 -22.19
N ASP A 188 -23.01 2.30 -21.96
CA ASP A 188 -24.27 2.50 -22.67
C ASP A 188 -24.81 3.93 -22.50
N TYR A 189 -24.69 4.46 -21.27
CA TYR A 189 -25.12 5.83 -20.98
C TYR A 189 -24.24 6.85 -21.71
N ILE A 190 -22.92 6.70 -21.64
CA ILE A 190 -21.98 7.62 -22.28
C ILE A 190 -22.14 7.56 -23.81
N THR A 191 -22.28 6.37 -24.38
CA THR A 191 -22.52 6.17 -25.82
C THR A 191 -23.78 6.90 -26.25
N PHE A 192 -24.91 6.72 -25.54
CA PHE A 192 -26.16 7.40 -25.85
C PHE A 192 -26.03 8.93 -25.77
N GLN A 193 -25.32 9.46 -24.76
CA GLN A 193 -25.13 10.90 -24.60
C GLN A 193 -24.22 11.47 -25.73
N LEU A 194 -23.16 10.75 -26.07
CA LEU A 194 -22.26 11.15 -27.16
C LEU A 194 -22.99 11.17 -28.51
N GLU A 195 -23.74 10.12 -28.83
CA GLU A 195 -24.54 10.07 -30.06
C GLU A 195 -25.53 11.24 -30.17
N GLN A 196 -26.12 11.67 -29.08
CA GLN A 196 -27.01 12.84 -29.10
C GLN A 196 -26.28 14.13 -29.41
N LEU A 197 -25.09 14.36 -28.82
CA LEU A 197 -24.29 15.54 -29.06
C LEU A 197 -23.72 15.53 -30.49
N GLU A 198 -23.22 14.40 -30.99
CA GLU A 198 -22.71 14.24 -32.33
C GLU A 198 -23.83 14.45 -33.40
N ASN A 199 -25.03 13.87 -33.14
CA ASN A 199 -26.18 14.07 -34.03
C ASN A 199 -26.67 15.54 -34.06
N ALA A 200 -26.48 16.27 -32.99
CA ALA A 200 -26.77 17.69 -32.96
C ALA A 200 -25.80 18.51 -33.80
N ALA A 201 -24.61 17.99 -34.13
CA ALA A 201 -23.60 18.61 -35.02
C ALA A 201 -23.36 20.10 -34.68
N LEU A 202 -23.09 20.38 -33.39
CA LEU A 202 -22.91 21.72 -32.86
C LEU A 202 -21.64 22.38 -33.42
N LYS A 203 -21.69 23.69 -33.62
CA LYS A 203 -20.56 24.48 -34.16
C LYS A 203 -20.27 25.64 -33.22
N THR A 204 -19.00 25.90 -32.98
CA THR A 204 -18.56 27.05 -32.19
C THR A 204 -19.11 28.36 -32.73
N GLY A 205 -19.71 29.21 -31.88
CA GLY A 205 -20.30 30.49 -32.24
C GLY A 205 -21.69 30.41 -32.89
N GLU A 206 -22.21 29.18 -33.12
CA GLU A 206 -23.51 28.97 -33.77
C GLU A 206 -24.68 29.57 -32.96
N GLN A 207 -24.61 29.49 -31.64
CA GLN A 207 -25.68 29.98 -30.77
C GLN A 207 -25.82 31.50 -30.85
N GLU A 208 -24.74 32.24 -30.72
CA GLU A 208 -24.73 33.68 -30.76
C GLU A 208 -25.21 34.20 -32.13
N ASP A 209 -24.76 33.56 -33.23
CA ASP A 209 -25.17 33.90 -34.61
C ASP A 209 -26.69 33.69 -34.75
N LEU A 210 -27.22 32.56 -34.30
CA LEU A 210 -28.64 32.24 -34.38
C LEU A 210 -29.50 33.14 -33.46
N GLU A 211 -29.05 33.48 -32.27
CA GLU A 211 -29.74 34.39 -31.35
C GLU A 211 -29.85 35.78 -31.98
N GLN A 212 -28.79 36.29 -32.60
CA GLN A 212 -28.78 37.57 -33.29
C GLN A 212 -29.68 37.53 -34.56
N GLU A 213 -29.66 36.42 -35.31
CA GLU A 213 -30.55 36.22 -36.46
C GLU A 213 -32.01 36.17 -36.03
N ALA A 214 -32.35 35.44 -34.96
CA ALA A 214 -33.71 35.34 -34.42
C ALA A 214 -34.25 36.69 -33.97
N GLU A 215 -33.43 37.49 -33.27
CA GLU A 215 -33.82 38.84 -32.87
C GLU A 215 -34.12 39.73 -34.06
N THR A 216 -33.24 39.70 -35.08
CA THR A 216 -33.43 40.47 -36.35
C THR A 216 -34.69 40.05 -37.06
N LEU A 217 -34.93 38.74 -37.24
CA LEU A 217 -36.12 38.20 -37.92
C LEU A 217 -37.43 38.48 -37.15
N THR A 218 -37.39 38.42 -35.83
CA THR A 218 -38.57 38.71 -34.99
C THR A 218 -39.03 40.16 -35.14
N HIS A 219 -38.08 41.12 -35.24
CA HIS A 219 -38.37 42.54 -35.37
C HIS A 219 -38.33 43.01 -36.84
N ALA A 220 -38.24 42.13 -37.80
CA ALA A 220 -38.07 42.47 -39.21
C ALA A 220 -39.18 43.39 -39.71
N GLU A 221 -40.43 43.20 -39.33
CA GLU A 221 -41.54 44.07 -39.73
C GLU A 221 -41.42 45.48 -39.14
N GLU A 222 -41.08 45.62 -37.86
CA GLU A 222 -40.85 46.88 -37.18
C GLU A 222 -39.65 47.64 -37.79
N ILE A 223 -38.54 46.94 -38.00
CA ILE A 223 -37.33 47.46 -38.60
C ILE A 223 -37.63 47.98 -40.00
N LYS A 224 -38.32 47.19 -40.84
CA LYS A 224 -38.68 47.55 -42.22
C LYS A 224 -39.59 48.76 -42.26
N GLN A 225 -40.58 48.84 -41.35
CA GLN A 225 -41.50 49.95 -41.22
C GLN A 225 -40.73 51.24 -40.80
N ALA A 226 -39.83 51.15 -39.85
CA ALA A 226 -39.03 52.32 -39.42
C ALA A 226 -38.09 52.82 -40.51
N LEU A 227 -37.39 51.91 -41.19
CA LEU A 227 -36.51 52.27 -42.32
C LEU A 227 -37.27 52.88 -43.46
N TYR A 228 -38.43 52.31 -43.83
CA TYR A 228 -39.32 52.84 -44.85
C TYR A 228 -39.83 54.23 -44.52
N GLN A 229 -40.21 54.50 -43.27
CA GLN A 229 -40.59 55.84 -42.79
C GLN A 229 -39.43 56.83 -42.90
N ALA A 230 -38.24 56.43 -42.48
CA ALA A 230 -37.04 57.26 -42.56
C ALA A 230 -36.69 57.58 -44.02
N GLU A 231 -36.74 56.59 -44.90
CA GLU A 231 -36.54 56.80 -46.34
C GLU A 231 -37.54 57.82 -46.92
N ASN A 232 -38.86 57.63 -46.63
CA ASN A 232 -39.88 58.59 -47.08
C ASN A 232 -39.66 60.02 -46.59
N LEU A 233 -39.22 60.20 -45.32
CA LEU A 233 -38.91 61.52 -44.77
C LEU A 233 -37.72 62.17 -45.50
N LEU A 234 -36.72 61.38 -45.89
CA LEU A 234 -35.51 61.88 -46.53
C LEU A 234 -35.67 62.10 -48.04
N ASP A 235 -36.27 61.17 -48.78
CA ASP A 235 -36.24 61.17 -50.25
C ASP A 235 -37.66 61.09 -50.90
N ASN A 236 -38.70 61.68 -50.26
CA ASN A 236 -40.01 61.82 -50.83
C ASN A 236 -40.00 62.83 -51.96
N GLU A 237 -40.62 62.49 -53.08
CA GLU A 237 -40.67 63.32 -54.31
C GLU A 237 -41.22 64.75 -54.10
N GLN A 238 -42.18 64.89 -53.19
CA GLN A 238 -42.86 66.17 -52.94
C GLN A 238 -42.29 67.00 -51.83
N ASN A 239 -41.94 66.37 -50.70
CA ASN A 239 -41.51 67.07 -49.49
C ASN A 239 -40.27 66.42 -48.77
N GLY A 240 -39.53 65.59 -49.47
CA GLY A 240 -38.36 64.94 -48.88
C GLY A 240 -37.27 65.96 -48.52
N ILE A 241 -36.61 65.75 -47.36
CA ILE A 241 -35.57 66.67 -46.84
C ILE A 241 -34.47 66.91 -47.87
N VAL A 242 -34.09 65.90 -48.62
CA VAL A 242 -33.07 65.97 -49.69
C VAL A 242 -33.50 66.97 -50.79
N ASN A 243 -34.77 66.88 -51.19
CA ASN A 243 -35.29 67.82 -52.18
C ASN A 243 -35.41 69.24 -51.67
N VAL A 244 -35.87 69.41 -50.39
CA VAL A 244 -35.94 70.75 -49.75
C VAL A 244 -34.54 71.36 -49.57
N LEU A 245 -33.51 70.53 -49.23
CA LEU A 245 -32.13 71.01 -49.14
C LEU A 245 -31.59 71.48 -50.51
N LYS A 246 -31.89 70.75 -51.61
CA LYS A 246 -31.49 71.06 -52.92
C LYS A 246 -32.12 72.40 -53.35
N GLU A 247 -33.42 72.59 -53.12
CA GLU A 247 -34.08 73.87 -53.44
C GLU A 247 -33.48 75.00 -52.60
N THR A 248 -33.25 74.79 -51.31
CA THR A 248 -32.66 75.79 -50.42
C THR A 248 -31.24 76.16 -50.88
N THR A 249 -30.44 75.18 -51.32
CA THR A 249 -29.10 75.41 -51.85
C THR A 249 -29.20 76.34 -53.06
N HIS A 250 -30.13 76.06 -54.03
CA HIS A 250 -30.35 76.88 -55.19
C HIS A 250 -30.81 78.30 -54.86
N LEU A 251 -31.67 78.50 -53.87
CA LEU A 251 -32.10 79.80 -53.44
C LEU A 251 -30.93 80.66 -52.87
N LEU A 252 -30.08 80.03 -52.03
CA LEU A 252 -28.89 80.69 -51.44
C LEU A 252 -27.85 81.00 -52.53
N ASP A 253 -27.61 80.11 -53.43
CA ASP A 253 -26.67 80.31 -54.60
C ASP A 253 -27.11 81.52 -55.46
N ASN A 254 -28.43 81.62 -55.75
CA ASN A 254 -28.94 82.74 -56.51
C ASN A 254 -28.73 84.07 -55.85
N ILE A 255 -28.83 84.17 -54.54
CA ILE A 255 -28.57 85.41 -53.78
C ILE A 255 -27.07 85.72 -53.61
N GLY A 256 -26.19 84.66 -53.69
CA GLY A 256 -24.74 84.78 -53.55
C GLY A 256 -24.09 85.76 -54.53
N LYS A 257 -24.79 86.05 -55.64
CA LYS A 257 -24.34 87.11 -56.66
C LYS A 257 -24.41 88.52 -56.10
N VAL A 258 -25.26 88.80 -55.10
CA VAL A 258 -25.51 90.17 -54.60
C VAL A 258 -25.17 90.23 -53.07
N TYR A 259 -25.09 89.12 -52.35
CA TYR A 259 -24.79 88.95 -51.00
C TYR A 259 -23.67 87.89 -50.77
N PRO A 260 -22.40 88.36 -50.48
CA PRO A 260 -21.25 87.48 -50.49
C PRO A 260 -21.37 86.31 -49.51
N ASP A 261 -21.96 86.55 -48.27
CA ASP A 261 -22.15 85.50 -47.24
C ASP A 261 -23.13 84.37 -47.71
N GLY A 262 -23.93 84.66 -48.76
CA GLY A 262 -24.81 83.68 -49.37
C GLY A 262 -24.08 82.48 -49.99
N ASN A 263 -22.91 82.67 -50.52
CA ASN A 263 -22.09 81.59 -51.06
C ASN A 263 -21.57 80.67 -50.00
N GLU A 264 -21.18 81.13 -48.84
CA GLU A 264 -20.75 80.31 -47.73
C GLU A 264 -21.93 79.42 -47.21
N LEU A 265 -23.11 80.02 -47.08
CA LEU A 265 -24.31 79.33 -46.64
C LEU A 265 -24.74 78.28 -47.71
N ALA A 266 -24.64 78.62 -48.99
CA ALA A 266 -24.93 77.69 -50.06
C ALA A 266 -23.98 76.48 -50.06
N SER A 267 -22.67 76.69 -49.89
CA SER A 267 -21.67 75.63 -49.80
C SER A 267 -21.91 74.70 -48.61
N ARG A 268 -22.32 75.26 -47.50
CA ARG A 268 -22.68 74.42 -46.28
C ARG A 268 -23.95 73.62 -46.52
N MET A 269 -24.95 74.19 -47.17
CA MET A 269 -26.19 73.49 -47.53
C MET A 269 -25.92 72.41 -48.58
N GLU A 270 -25.06 72.66 -49.54
CA GLU A 270 -24.61 71.66 -50.54
C GLU A 270 -23.96 70.47 -49.88
N SER A 271 -23.08 70.72 -48.89
CA SER A 271 -22.45 69.63 -48.13
C SER A 271 -23.49 68.80 -47.38
N CYS A 272 -24.48 69.44 -46.71
CA CYS A 272 -25.58 68.71 -46.07
C CYS A 272 -26.46 67.92 -47.05
N TYR A 273 -26.73 68.49 -48.26
CA TYR A 273 -27.46 67.78 -49.30
C TYR A 273 -26.77 66.52 -49.76
N ILE A 274 -25.45 66.59 -50.02
CA ILE A 274 -24.66 65.42 -50.48
C ILE A 274 -24.68 64.32 -49.40
N GLU A 275 -24.44 64.69 -48.12
CA GLU A 275 -24.40 63.77 -47.00
C GLU A 275 -25.75 63.07 -46.76
N LEU A 276 -26.86 63.85 -46.74
CA LEU A 276 -28.20 63.31 -46.53
C LEU A 276 -28.71 62.51 -47.74
N LYS A 277 -28.28 62.80 -48.94
CA LYS A 277 -28.59 62.03 -50.11
C LYS A 277 -27.92 60.63 -50.10
N ASP A 278 -26.65 60.61 -49.66
CA ASP A 278 -25.92 59.37 -49.49
C ASP A 278 -26.54 58.50 -48.42
N LEU A 279 -26.86 59.07 -47.26
CA LEU A 279 -27.55 58.38 -46.16
C LEU A 279 -28.94 57.87 -46.57
N ALA A 280 -29.72 58.61 -47.36
CA ALA A 280 -31.00 58.14 -47.90
C ALA A 280 -30.83 56.89 -48.78
N GLY A 281 -29.79 56.94 -49.67
CA GLY A 281 -29.45 55.73 -50.46
C GLY A 281 -29.04 54.51 -49.65
N GLU A 282 -28.29 54.76 -48.55
CA GLU A 282 -27.91 53.64 -47.66
C GLU A 282 -29.14 53.09 -46.90
N ILE A 283 -30.06 53.93 -46.43
CA ILE A 283 -31.30 53.48 -45.78
C ILE A 283 -32.18 52.73 -46.75
N ALA A 284 -32.37 53.19 -47.99
CA ALA A 284 -33.11 52.47 -49.03
C ALA A 284 -32.53 51.09 -49.29
N GLY A 285 -31.21 50.99 -49.45
CA GLY A 285 -30.55 49.69 -49.64
C GLY A 285 -30.73 48.76 -48.45
N ARG A 286 -30.74 49.26 -47.19
CA ARG A 286 -31.02 48.46 -46.01
C ARG A 286 -32.49 48.03 -45.91
N THR A 287 -33.44 48.88 -46.33
CA THR A 287 -34.88 48.58 -46.37
C THR A 287 -35.16 47.40 -47.27
N GLU A 288 -34.46 47.27 -48.43
CA GLU A 288 -34.56 46.16 -49.33
C GLU A 288 -33.98 44.87 -48.81
N GLN A 289 -32.90 44.95 -47.97
CA GLN A 289 -32.23 43.81 -47.38
C GLN A 289 -32.99 43.15 -46.23
N VAL A 290 -33.90 43.88 -45.54
CA VAL A 290 -34.72 43.30 -44.47
C VAL A 290 -35.82 42.47 -45.07
N GLU A 291 -35.61 41.14 -45.11
CA GLU A 291 -36.62 40.18 -45.57
C GLU A 291 -37.45 39.66 -44.39
N PHE A 292 -38.78 39.67 -44.54
CA PHE A 292 -39.67 38.98 -43.61
C PHE A 292 -39.73 37.51 -44.05
N ASN A 293 -39.04 36.61 -43.32
CA ASN A 293 -39.00 35.19 -43.63
C ASN A 293 -39.41 34.35 -42.41
N PRO A 294 -40.71 34.07 -42.24
CA PRO A 294 -41.24 33.31 -41.09
C PRO A 294 -40.73 31.86 -41.07
N GLU A 295 -40.52 31.21 -42.25
CA GLU A 295 -40.00 29.84 -42.32
C GLU A 295 -38.55 29.78 -41.77
N ARG A 296 -37.75 30.80 -42.08
CA ARG A 296 -36.37 30.88 -41.53
C ARG A 296 -36.37 31.14 -40.04
N LEU A 297 -37.27 31.98 -39.55
CA LEU A 297 -37.39 32.25 -38.10
C LEU A 297 -37.82 30.95 -37.33
N GLU A 298 -38.75 30.18 -37.90
CA GLU A 298 -39.16 28.89 -37.32
C GLU A 298 -37.97 27.92 -37.25
N TYR A 299 -37.18 27.77 -38.32
CA TYR A 299 -35.97 26.95 -38.36
C TYR A 299 -34.92 27.39 -37.31
N VAL A 300 -34.65 28.71 -37.19
CA VAL A 300 -33.69 29.26 -36.24
C VAL A 300 -34.14 28.97 -34.80
N ASN A 301 -35.44 29.15 -34.49
CA ASN A 301 -35.97 28.86 -33.18
C ASN A 301 -35.95 27.34 -32.84
N GLU A 302 -36.25 26.45 -33.77
CA GLU A 302 -36.12 25.01 -33.58
C GLU A 302 -34.66 24.61 -33.31
N ARG A 303 -33.71 25.23 -34.03
CA ARG A 303 -32.29 24.97 -33.80
C ARG A 303 -31.80 25.46 -32.46
N LEU A 304 -32.20 26.68 -32.07
CA LEU A 304 -31.91 27.22 -30.72
C LEU A 304 -32.51 26.37 -29.62
N ASN A 305 -33.76 25.94 -29.77
CA ASN A 305 -34.40 25.04 -28.81
C ASN A 305 -33.62 23.74 -28.66
N THR A 306 -33.11 23.17 -29.73
CA THR A 306 -32.26 21.98 -29.65
C THR A 306 -30.98 22.22 -28.83
N ILE A 307 -30.35 23.38 -29.01
CA ILE A 307 -29.17 23.78 -28.22
C ILE A 307 -29.53 23.96 -26.76
N TYR A 308 -30.60 24.69 -26.44
CA TYR A 308 -31.03 24.93 -25.07
C TYR A 308 -31.47 23.66 -24.36
N ASP A 309 -32.15 22.75 -25.03
CA ASP A 309 -32.53 21.45 -24.47
C ASP A 309 -31.28 20.62 -24.09
N LEU A 310 -30.25 20.64 -24.93
CA LEU A 310 -28.98 19.99 -24.63
C LEU A 310 -28.24 20.67 -23.48
N GLN A 311 -28.20 22.01 -23.44
CA GLN A 311 -27.62 22.76 -22.33
C GLN A 311 -28.32 22.45 -21.01
N GLN A 312 -29.66 22.46 -21.00
CA GLN A 312 -30.45 22.12 -19.82
C GLN A 312 -30.20 20.68 -19.35
N LYS A 313 -30.15 19.74 -20.30
CA LYS A 313 -29.91 18.33 -20.04
C LYS A 313 -28.54 18.09 -19.41
N HIS A 314 -27.51 18.73 -19.94
CA HIS A 314 -26.13 18.60 -19.47
C HIS A 314 -25.79 19.61 -18.36
N ARG A 315 -26.73 20.49 -17.97
CA ARG A 315 -26.57 21.53 -16.91
C ARG A 315 -25.38 22.46 -17.18
N VAL A 316 -25.31 22.95 -18.40
CA VAL A 316 -24.30 23.92 -18.83
C VAL A 316 -24.99 25.11 -19.45
N ASP A 317 -24.30 26.26 -19.46
CA ASP A 317 -24.85 27.53 -19.90
C ASP A 317 -24.36 27.96 -21.29
N THR A 318 -23.30 27.31 -21.82
CA THR A 318 -22.69 27.68 -23.11
C THR A 318 -22.60 26.50 -24.06
N LEU A 319 -22.58 26.80 -25.36
CA LEU A 319 -22.39 25.81 -26.41
C LEU A 319 -20.96 25.22 -26.38
N GLU A 320 -19.96 26.02 -25.99
CA GLU A 320 -18.58 25.57 -25.81
C GLU A 320 -18.47 24.50 -24.72
N ASP A 321 -19.25 24.63 -23.65
CA ASP A 321 -19.31 23.61 -22.61
C ASP A 321 -19.90 22.30 -23.11
N LEU A 322 -20.90 22.34 -24.01
CA LEU A 322 -21.44 21.15 -24.66
C LEU A 322 -20.39 20.45 -25.53
N LEU A 323 -19.63 21.20 -26.30
CA LEU A 323 -18.53 20.66 -27.13
C LEU A 323 -17.42 20.04 -26.27
N ARG A 324 -17.12 20.64 -25.11
CA ARG A 324 -16.17 20.06 -24.15
C ARG A 324 -16.69 18.74 -23.57
N ILE A 325 -17.98 18.66 -23.23
CA ILE A 325 -18.61 17.41 -22.73
C ILE A 325 -18.59 16.34 -23.84
N GLU A 326 -18.82 16.70 -25.09
CA GLU A 326 -18.71 15.77 -26.23
C GLU A 326 -17.32 15.15 -26.29
N GLU A 327 -16.26 15.95 -26.19
CA GLU A 327 -14.88 15.46 -26.22
C GLU A 327 -14.55 14.60 -24.98
N GLU A 328 -15.02 15.00 -23.78
CA GLU A 328 -14.86 14.20 -22.57
C GLU A 328 -15.53 12.81 -22.69
N TYR A 329 -16.71 12.73 -23.29
CA TYR A 329 -17.37 11.44 -23.53
C TYR A 329 -16.63 10.59 -24.56
N ARG A 330 -16.09 11.21 -25.60
CA ARG A 330 -15.28 10.53 -26.63
C ARG A 330 -14.00 9.95 -26.03
N GLU A 331 -13.30 10.73 -25.17
CA GLU A 331 -12.12 10.26 -24.46
C GLU A 331 -12.44 9.09 -23.51
N LYS A 332 -13.55 9.16 -22.76
CA LYS A 332 -13.98 8.09 -21.88
C LYS A 332 -14.27 6.78 -22.62
N LEU A 333 -14.97 6.83 -23.75
CA LEU A 333 -15.24 5.64 -24.57
C LEU A 333 -13.95 5.04 -25.16
N ASN A 334 -13.02 5.87 -25.60
CA ASN A 334 -11.71 5.41 -26.03
C ASN A 334 -10.94 4.69 -24.91
N ALA A 335 -10.97 5.23 -23.69
CA ALA A 335 -10.34 4.61 -22.54
C ALA A 335 -10.96 3.24 -22.19
N ILE A 336 -12.29 3.10 -22.31
CA ILE A 336 -13.00 1.82 -22.11
C ILE A 336 -12.56 0.78 -23.16
N THR A 337 -12.48 1.16 -24.41
CA THR A 337 -12.10 0.28 -25.53
C THR A 337 -10.66 -0.26 -25.36
N HIS A 338 -9.71 0.57 -24.87
CA HIS A 338 -8.33 0.16 -24.63
C HIS A 338 -8.11 -0.60 -23.30
N SER A 339 -9.10 -0.64 -22.41
CA SER A 339 -8.99 -1.32 -21.10
C SER A 339 -8.77 -2.83 -21.27
N ASP A 340 -9.37 -3.46 -22.26
CA ASP A 340 -9.25 -4.92 -22.49
C ASP A 340 -7.82 -5.33 -22.89
N GLU A 341 -7.13 -4.53 -23.72
CA GLU A 341 -5.73 -4.78 -24.06
C GLU A 341 -4.81 -4.64 -22.85
N HIS A 342 -5.06 -3.63 -22.00
CA HIS A 342 -4.32 -3.43 -20.77
C HIS A 342 -4.53 -4.58 -19.78
N ILE A 343 -5.76 -5.04 -19.60
CA ILE A 343 -6.09 -6.20 -18.76
C ILE A 343 -5.40 -7.47 -19.26
N GLN A 344 -5.38 -7.71 -20.58
CA GLN A 344 -4.68 -8.85 -21.17
C GLN A 344 -3.16 -8.78 -20.93
N ALA A 345 -2.56 -7.60 -21.00
CA ALA A 345 -1.14 -7.40 -20.70
C ALA A 345 -0.84 -7.71 -19.21
N LEU A 346 -1.65 -7.18 -18.29
CA LEU A 346 -1.54 -7.46 -16.86
C LEU A 346 -1.76 -8.94 -16.53
N GLN A 347 -2.71 -9.60 -17.22
CA GLN A 347 -2.94 -11.04 -17.06
C GLN A 347 -1.68 -11.83 -17.43
N ARG A 348 -1.05 -11.53 -18.58
CA ARG A 348 0.20 -12.20 -18.99
C ARG A 348 1.33 -11.99 -17.99
N GLN A 349 1.47 -10.78 -17.43
CA GLN A 349 2.46 -10.49 -16.40
C GLN A 349 2.20 -11.29 -15.12
N CYS A 350 0.95 -11.36 -14.69
CA CYS A 350 0.54 -12.13 -13.52
C CYS A 350 0.82 -13.62 -13.69
N ASP A 351 0.50 -14.19 -14.87
CA ASP A 351 0.73 -15.61 -15.19
C ASP A 351 2.24 -15.93 -15.22
N GLN A 352 3.06 -15.06 -15.80
CA GLN A 352 4.53 -15.21 -15.81
C GLN A 352 5.13 -15.11 -14.40
N ALA A 353 4.65 -14.18 -13.57
CA ALA A 353 5.07 -14.06 -12.18
C ALA A 353 4.69 -15.29 -11.36
N LEU A 354 3.47 -15.80 -11.54
CA LEU A 354 2.98 -17.03 -10.91
C LEU A 354 3.81 -18.26 -11.31
N GLU A 355 4.13 -18.41 -12.59
CA GLU A 355 4.95 -19.52 -13.08
C GLU A 355 6.36 -19.48 -12.48
N SER A 356 6.96 -18.27 -12.45
CA SER A 356 8.29 -18.06 -11.87
C SER A 356 8.31 -18.39 -10.37
N MET A 357 7.29 -17.93 -9.64
CA MET A 357 7.11 -18.24 -8.22
C MET A 357 6.93 -19.76 -8.00
N LYS A 358 6.07 -20.44 -8.77
CA LYS A 358 5.85 -21.90 -8.67
C LYS A 358 7.12 -22.69 -8.94
N LYS A 359 7.91 -22.29 -9.92
CA LYS A 359 9.19 -22.93 -10.24
C LYS A 359 10.18 -22.84 -9.06
N GLN A 360 10.25 -21.65 -8.42
CA GLN A 360 11.11 -21.47 -7.25
C GLN A 360 10.58 -22.22 -6.03
N ALA A 361 9.26 -22.27 -5.83
CA ALA A 361 8.62 -23.07 -4.79
C ALA A 361 9.00 -24.55 -4.91
N GLY A 362 8.96 -25.11 -6.13
CA GLY A 362 9.36 -26.50 -6.38
C GLY A 362 10.83 -26.79 -6.02
N ARG A 363 11.74 -25.81 -6.21
CA ARG A 363 13.13 -25.93 -5.78
C ARG A 363 13.22 -25.98 -4.24
N LEU A 364 12.53 -25.08 -3.56
CA LEU A 364 12.44 -25.03 -2.10
C LEU A 364 11.92 -26.37 -1.54
N THR A 365 10.80 -26.87 -2.06
CA THR A 365 10.23 -28.16 -1.67
C THR A 365 11.24 -29.30 -1.82
N SER A 366 12.02 -29.32 -2.93
CA SER A 366 13.04 -30.35 -3.16
C SER A 366 14.17 -30.28 -2.14
N LEU A 367 14.64 -29.08 -1.76
CA LEU A 367 15.66 -28.89 -0.72
C LEU A 367 15.14 -29.31 0.65
N ARG A 368 13.94 -28.91 1.00
CA ARG A 368 13.25 -29.28 2.24
C ARG A 368 13.07 -30.80 2.36
N GLN A 369 12.73 -31.46 1.27
CA GLN A 369 12.54 -32.93 1.23
C GLN A 369 13.85 -33.67 1.48
N LYS A 370 14.97 -33.18 0.93
CA LYS A 370 16.31 -33.71 1.21
C LYS A 370 16.70 -33.50 2.66
N ALA A 371 16.50 -32.28 3.18
CA ALA A 371 16.76 -31.95 4.58
C ALA A 371 15.91 -32.79 5.54
N ALA A 372 14.62 -33.00 5.24
CA ALA A 372 13.73 -33.85 6.01
C ALA A 372 14.29 -35.28 6.19
N SER A 373 14.79 -35.88 5.12
CA SER A 373 15.39 -37.21 5.20
C SER A 373 16.65 -37.24 6.06
N VAL A 374 17.44 -36.20 6.04
CA VAL A 374 18.64 -36.06 6.91
C VAL A 374 18.21 -35.90 8.37
N VAL A 375 17.21 -35.07 8.63
CA VAL A 375 16.63 -34.85 9.98
C VAL A 375 16.09 -36.17 10.56
N GLU A 376 15.30 -36.91 9.81
CA GLU A 376 14.75 -38.19 10.23
C GLU A 376 15.85 -39.18 10.68
N ARG A 377 16.91 -39.28 9.91
CA ARG A 377 18.05 -40.16 10.22
C ARG A 377 18.79 -39.66 11.47
N GLN A 378 19.18 -38.41 11.50
CA GLN A 378 19.93 -37.85 12.63
C GLN A 378 19.15 -37.85 13.93
N MET A 379 17.84 -37.60 13.87
CA MET A 379 16.97 -37.70 15.05
C MET A 379 16.95 -39.10 15.63
N LYS A 380 16.89 -40.17 14.81
CA LYS A 380 17.00 -41.55 15.29
C LYS A 380 18.35 -41.81 15.94
N GLU A 381 19.45 -41.40 15.28
CA GLU A 381 20.81 -41.56 15.81
C GLU A 381 21.03 -40.88 17.16
N LYS A 382 20.43 -39.72 17.38
CA LYS A 382 20.54 -38.94 18.65
C LYS A 382 19.57 -39.44 19.74
N LEU A 383 18.36 -39.86 19.40
CA LEU A 383 17.34 -40.25 20.39
C LEU A 383 17.51 -41.67 20.91
N ILE A 384 18.09 -42.59 20.16
CA ILE A 384 18.36 -43.96 20.62
C ILE A 384 19.29 -43.96 21.85
N PRO A 385 20.44 -43.24 21.88
CA PRO A 385 21.28 -43.17 23.05
C PRO A 385 20.61 -42.47 24.23
N LEU A 386 19.64 -41.60 23.99
CA LEU A 386 18.88 -40.87 25.00
C LEU A 386 17.71 -41.68 25.59
N GLY A 387 17.74 -43.02 25.44
CA GLY A 387 16.77 -43.90 26.07
C GLY A 387 15.44 -44.08 25.31
N ILE A 388 15.43 -43.80 23.99
CA ILE A 388 14.29 -44.06 23.10
C ILE A 388 14.70 -45.07 21.99
N PRO A 389 14.92 -46.32 22.33
CA PRO A 389 15.53 -47.30 21.41
C PRO A 389 14.66 -47.63 20.19
N ASN A 390 13.35 -47.48 20.32
CA ASN A 390 12.38 -47.81 19.27
C ASN A 390 11.77 -46.56 18.61
N VAL A 391 12.50 -45.43 18.67
CA VAL A 391 12.01 -44.18 18.12
C VAL A 391 11.66 -44.27 16.63
N GLN A 392 10.49 -43.77 16.30
CA GLN A 392 10.12 -43.45 14.94
C GLN A 392 9.96 -41.90 14.86
N PHE A 393 10.69 -41.31 13.94
CA PHE A 393 10.60 -39.88 13.68
C PHE A 393 10.42 -39.69 12.17
N LYS A 394 9.40 -38.94 11.76
CA LYS A 394 9.09 -38.64 10.37
C LYS A 394 8.81 -37.14 10.20
N VAL A 395 9.31 -36.62 9.13
CA VAL A 395 9.01 -35.25 8.68
C VAL A 395 8.04 -35.33 7.54
N GLU A 396 6.81 -34.92 7.76
CA GLU A 396 5.76 -34.91 6.77
C GLU A 396 5.72 -33.52 6.11
N LEU A 397 5.86 -33.49 4.78
CA LEU A 397 5.68 -32.32 3.95
C LEU A 397 4.35 -32.40 3.23
N THR A 398 3.46 -31.49 3.44
CA THR A 398 2.18 -31.37 2.74
C THR A 398 2.05 -29.98 2.08
N PRO A 399 1.38 -29.87 0.94
CA PRO A 399 1.17 -28.56 0.34
C PRO A 399 0.24 -27.70 1.21
N LYS A 400 0.53 -26.39 1.30
CA LYS A 400 -0.38 -25.41 1.86
C LYS A 400 -1.55 -25.17 0.91
N GLU A 401 -2.73 -24.90 1.45
CA GLU A 401 -3.91 -24.51 0.65
C GLU A 401 -3.65 -23.18 -0.07
N VAL A 402 -3.04 -22.22 0.61
CA VAL A 402 -2.67 -20.91 0.06
C VAL A 402 -1.17 -20.70 0.29
N PRO A 403 -0.39 -20.44 -0.77
CA PRO A 403 1.01 -20.06 -0.64
C PRO A 403 1.18 -18.80 0.17
N ASP A 404 2.26 -18.70 0.94
CA ASP A 404 2.64 -17.52 1.70
C ASP A 404 4.13 -17.17 1.46
N GLU A 405 4.65 -16.19 2.19
CA GLU A 405 6.05 -15.74 2.07
C GLU A 405 7.07 -16.81 2.43
N THR A 406 6.67 -17.89 3.10
CA THR A 406 7.54 -18.99 3.52
C THR A 406 7.53 -20.17 2.55
N GLY A 407 6.73 -20.10 1.49
CA GLY A 407 6.65 -21.13 0.46
C GLY A 407 5.28 -21.78 0.36
N THR A 408 5.27 -22.94 -0.30
CA THR A 408 4.08 -23.75 -0.54
C THR A 408 3.97 -24.97 0.37
N ASP A 409 4.94 -25.18 1.27
CA ASP A 409 5.04 -26.38 2.08
C ASP A 409 4.62 -26.13 3.53
N LYS A 410 3.83 -27.05 4.06
CA LYS A 410 3.54 -27.21 5.48
C LYS A 410 4.33 -28.40 5.99
N ILE A 411 5.00 -28.22 7.15
CA ILE A 411 5.82 -29.27 7.76
C ILE A 411 5.22 -29.68 9.09
N ASN A 412 5.11 -31.00 9.27
CA ASN A 412 4.70 -31.61 10.52
C ASN A 412 5.75 -32.64 10.96
N PHE A 413 6.23 -32.52 12.20
CA PHE A 413 7.05 -33.54 12.83
C PHE A 413 6.17 -34.59 13.48
N LEU A 414 6.27 -35.82 13.01
CA LEU A 414 5.58 -36.97 13.54
C LEU A 414 6.54 -37.81 14.36
N PHE A 415 6.11 -38.25 15.53
CA PHE A 415 6.93 -38.96 16.48
C PHE A 415 6.17 -40.16 17.09
N SER A 416 6.90 -41.26 17.36
CA SER A 416 6.49 -42.35 18.24
C SER A 416 7.71 -42.91 18.98
N ALA A 417 7.58 -43.13 20.28
CA ALA A 417 8.61 -43.74 21.12
C ALA A 417 8.61 -45.29 21.00
N ASN A 418 7.53 -45.88 20.47
CA ASN A 418 7.29 -47.32 20.42
C ASN A 418 7.34 -47.87 18.99
N LYS A 419 7.91 -49.07 18.81
CA LYS A 419 8.05 -49.72 17.52
C LYS A 419 6.72 -49.93 16.78
N ASN A 420 5.65 -50.23 17.51
CA ASN A 420 4.31 -50.48 16.99
C ASN A 420 3.33 -49.31 17.28
N GLY A 421 3.84 -48.16 17.77
CA GLY A 421 3.03 -46.98 18.03
C GLY A 421 2.66 -46.27 16.74
N GLN A 422 1.48 -45.66 16.71
CA GLN A 422 1.11 -44.77 15.62
C GLN A 422 1.96 -43.49 15.67
N LEU A 423 2.44 -43.04 14.54
CA LEU A 423 3.08 -41.73 14.40
C LEU A 423 2.03 -40.67 14.65
N GLN A 424 2.30 -39.79 15.63
CA GLN A 424 1.44 -38.70 15.99
C GLN A 424 2.20 -37.35 15.90
N PRO A 425 1.53 -36.26 15.65
CA PRO A 425 2.17 -34.96 15.75
C PRO A 425 2.88 -34.83 17.10
N ILE A 426 4.10 -34.31 17.09
CA ILE A 426 4.92 -34.19 18.29
C ILE A 426 4.24 -33.42 19.41
N SER A 427 3.32 -32.54 19.03
CA SER A 427 2.45 -31.76 19.93
C SER A 427 1.52 -32.62 20.79
N GLN A 428 1.23 -33.83 20.37
CA GLN A 428 0.28 -34.75 21.02
C GLN A 428 0.99 -35.81 21.86
N VAL A 429 2.32 -35.76 21.92
CA VAL A 429 3.12 -36.70 22.72
C VAL A 429 2.94 -36.40 24.20
N ALA A 430 2.55 -37.45 24.96
CA ALA A 430 2.14 -37.27 26.36
C ALA A 430 3.29 -37.12 27.35
N SER A 431 4.53 -37.54 26.99
CA SER A 431 5.67 -37.53 27.93
C SER A 431 6.53 -36.28 27.80
N GLY A 432 6.52 -35.44 28.84
CA GLY A 432 7.36 -34.24 28.89
C GLY A 432 8.87 -34.57 28.77
N GLY A 433 9.33 -35.67 29.37
CA GLY A 433 10.73 -36.10 29.23
C GLY A 433 11.12 -36.53 27.80
N GLU A 434 10.21 -37.17 27.04
CA GLU A 434 10.46 -37.50 25.65
C GLU A 434 10.54 -36.26 24.79
N ILE A 435 9.64 -35.31 24.98
CA ILE A 435 9.64 -34.02 24.27
C ILE A 435 10.94 -33.25 24.55
N ALA A 436 11.39 -33.21 25.82
CA ALA A 436 12.64 -32.56 26.20
C ALA A 436 13.86 -33.15 25.46
N ARG A 437 13.94 -34.48 25.33
CA ARG A 437 15.02 -35.16 24.58
C ARG A 437 14.93 -34.90 23.10
N VAL A 438 13.73 -34.87 22.52
CA VAL A 438 13.53 -34.51 21.10
C VAL A 438 13.98 -33.06 20.88
N MET A 439 13.59 -32.12 21.76
CA MET A 439 14.01 -30.71 21.66
C MET A 439 15.52 -30.55 21.78
N LEU A 440 16.15 -31.20 22.74
CA LEU A 440 17.62 -31.19 22.87
C LEU A 440 18.29 -31.69 21.57
N SER A 441 17.79 -32.79 21.01
CA SER A 441 18.32 -33.36 19.79
C SER A 441 18.16 -32.42 18.59
N LEU A 442 16.99 -31.79 18.42
CA LEU A 442 16.73 -30.79 17.39
C LEU A 442 17.64 -29.57 17.57
N LYS A 443 17.73 -29.03 18.79
CA LYS A 443 18.61 -27.87 19.08
C LYS A 443 20.08 -28.20 18.81
N ALA A 444 20.54 -29.39 19.18
CA ALA A 444 21.89 -29.83 18.85
C ALA A 444 22.15 -29.91 17.33
N MET A 445 21.15 -30.31 16.54
CA MET A 445 21.28 -30.37 15.07
C MET A 445 21.32 -28.97 14.46
N ILE A 446 20.43 -28.07 14.86
CA ILE A 446 20.41 -26.71 14.30
C ILE A 446 21.52 -25.84 14.85
N SER A 447 22.08 -26.21 16.00
CA SER A 447 23.15 -25.44 16.65
C SER A 447 24.36 -25.26 15.75
N GLY A 448 24.66 -26.19 14.83
CA GLY A 448 25.70 -26.06 13.80
C GLY A 448 25.47 -24.94 12.77
N ALA A 449 24.20 -24.64 12.48
CA ALA A 449 23.79 -23.74 11.39
C ALA A 449 23.31 -22.36 11.89
N VAL A 450 22.76 -22.26 13.11
CA VAL A 450 22.28 -21.00 13.71
C VAL A 450 23.29 -20.42 14.66
N LYS A 451 23.64 -19.15 14.49
CA LYS A 451 24.49 -18.41 15.40
C LYS A 451 23.66 -17.80 16.53
N LEU A 452 23.17 -18.64 17.45
CA LEU A 452 22.54 -18.15 18.70
C LEU A 452 23.63 -17.98 19.78
N PRO A 453 23.74 -16.80 20.39
CA PRO A 453 24.78 -16.54 21.39
C PRO A 453 24.69 -17.41 22.63
N THR A 454 23.47 -17.60 23.18
CA THR A 454 23.24 -18.30 24.45
C THR A 454 21.99 -19.17 24.37
N ILE A 455 22.10 -20.41 24.83
CA ILE A 455 20.97 -21.35 24.95
C ILE A 455 20.85 -21.75 26.43
N ILE A 456 19.64 -21.66 26.99
CA ILE A 456 19.37 -22.01 28.37
C ILE A 456 18.40 -23.18 28.40
N PHE A 457 18.79 -24.27 29.04
CA PHE A 457 17.91 -25.43 29.29
C PHE A 457 17.46 -25.46 30.75
N ASP A 458 16.15 -25.47 30.98
CA ASP A 458 15.54 -25.53 32.28
C ASP A 458 14.87 -26.89 32.51
N GLU A 459 15.25 -27.58 33.59
CA GLU A 459 14.68 -28.87 34.05
C GLU A 459 14.61 -29.94 32.95
N ILE A 460 15.60 -29.96 32.03
CA ILE A 460 15.61 -30.86 30.88
C ILE A 460 15.85 -32.33 31.28
N ASP A 461 16.44 -32.56 32.45
CA ASP A 461 16.80 -33.86 33.01
C ASP A 461 15.71 -34.46 33.91
N THR A 462 14.55 -33.84 34.04
CA THR A 462 13.45 -34.30 34.87
C THR A 462 12.94 -35.66 34.42
N GLY A 463 12.96 -36.65 35.32
CA GLY A 463 12.44 -38.00 35.10
C GLY A 463 13.35 -38.93 34.24
N VAL A 464 14.63 -38.59 34.08
CA VAL A 464 15.60 -39.45 33.36
C VAL A 464 16.54 -40.19 34.33
N SER A 465 17.06 -41.34 33.92
CA SER A 465 18.09 -42.07 34.67
C SER A 465 19.46 -41.39 34.59
N GLY A 466 20.36 -41.62 35.54
CA GLY A 466 21.68 -41.00 35.57
C GLY A 466 22.50 -41.19 34.30
N SER A 467 22.45 -42.38 33.70
CA SER A 467 23.16 -42.63 32.41
C SER A 467 22.59 -41.88 31.24
N ILE A 468 21.29 -41.57 31.21
CA ILE A 468 20.67 -40.71 30.18
C ILE A 468 21.01 -39.27 30.44
N ALA A 469 20.95 -38.80 31.69
CA ALA A 469 21.35 -37.43 32.06
C ALA A 469 22.79 -37.14 31.69
N GLU A 470 23.72 -38.10 31.88
CA GLU A 470 25.12 -37.97 31.48
C GLU A 470 25.26 -37.76 29.95
N LYS A 471 24.51 -38.52 29.12
CA LYS A 471 24.49 -38.38 27.68
C LYS A 471 23.89 -37.04 27.23
N MET A 472 22.85 -36.57 27.90
CA MET A 472 22.26 -35.25 27.68
C MET A 472 23.27 -34.14 27.98
N ALA A 473 23.99 -34.25 29.14
CA ALA A 473 25.03 -33.31 29.50
C ALA A 473 26.17 -33.28 28.45
N HIS A 474 26.56 -34.44 27.93
CA HIS A 474 27.57 -34.51 26.86
C HIS A 474 27.12 -33.80 25.57
N ILE A 475 25.88 -33.96 25.16
CA ILE A 475 25.35 -33.23 24.00
C ILE A 475 25.37 -31.71 24.26
N MET A 476 24.96 -31.24 25.43
CA MET A 476 25.01 -29.83 25.81
C MET A 476 26.44 -29.29 25.84
N GLN A 477 27.40 -30.08 26.32
CA GLN A 477 28.81 -29.75 26.34
C GLN A 477 29.38 -29.65 24.89
N GLU A 478 29.02 -30.58 24.01
CA GLU A 478 29.39 -30.50 22.58
C GLU A 478 28.82 -29.23 21.92
N MET A 479 27.58 -28.88 22.25
CA MET A 479 26.97 -27.62 21.75
C MET A 479 27.75 -26.40 22.24
N GLY A 480 28.21 -26.36 23.49
CA GLY A 480 29.03 -25.30 24.07
C GLY A 480 30.43 -25.19 23.42
N ALA A 481 31.01 -26.30 22.98
CA ALA A 481 32.34 -26.34 22.34
C ALA A 481 32.42 -25.62 20.97
N LEU A 482 31.27 -25.29 20.36
CA LEU A 482 31.16 -24.65 19.04
C LEU A 482 31.13 -23.10 19.11
N ASN A 483 31.88 -22.47 20.02
CA ASN A 483 31.81 -21.02 20.29
C ASN A 483 30.40 -20.55 20.67
N ARG A 484 29.77 -21.27 21.57
CA ARG A 484 28.43 -20.97 22.11
C ARG A 484 28.44 -21.07 23.62
N GLN A 485 27.35 -20.63 24.17
CA GLN A 485 27.10 -20.71 25.59
C GLN A 485 25.82 -21.52 25.84
N VAL A 486 25.94 -22.52 26.67
CA VAL A 486 24.84 -23.41 27.06
C VAL A 486 24.72 -23.45 28.56
#